data_8bbbd842c573e93625eea3f1a2790f2f
#
_entry.id   8bbbd842c573e93625eea3f1a2790f2f
#
_cell.length_a   1.000
_cell.length_b   1.000
_cell.length_c   1.000
_cell.angle_alpha   90.00
_cell.angle_beta   90.00
_cell.angle_gamma   90.00
#
_symmetry.space_group_name_H-M   'P 1'
#
loop_
_entity.id
_entity.type
_entity.pdbx_description
1 polymer ?
#
loop_
_entity_poly.entity_id
_entity_poly.type
_entity_poly.pdbx_seq_one_letter_code
_entity_poly.pdbx_strand_id
1 'polypeptide(L)' 'MKRRGYTYDKLRGRIIEKYGSQEKYAEVLGISTNSLSKKMTGKTGFSQKDIVLWAGLLNINESEYGKYFFN' A
#
# COMPACT_ATOMS: atom_id res chain seq x y z
N MET A 1 -8.59 17.61 -12.07
CA MET A 1 -8.55 17.08 -11.96
C MET A 1 -8.76 16.39 -11.54
N LYS A 2 -8.94 15.79 -11.27
CA LYS A 2 -9.15 15.07 -10.81
C LYS A 2 -8.93 13.96 -10.73
N ARG A 3 -8.54 13.65 -10.16
CA ARG A 3 -8.13 12.52 -10.21
C ARG A 3 -9.13 11.56 -9.99
N ARG A 4 -9.14 10.57 -10.25
CA ARG A 4 -9.93 9.68 -10.09
C ARG A 4 -9.45 8.62 -9.42
N GLY A 5 -9.74 7.98 -8.73
CA GLY A 5 -9.20 6.88 -8.03
C GLY A 5 -8.32 7.33 -6.89
N TYR A 6 -7.71 6.38 -6.25
CA TYR A 6 -6.82 6.66 -5.13
C TYR A 6 -5.39 6.72 -5.60
N THR A 7 -4.61 7.63 -5.04
CA THR A 7 -3.22 7.76 -5.40
C THR A 7 -2.30 6.97 -4.48
N TYR A 8 -2.68 6.83 -3.23
CA TYR A 8 -1.89 6.11 -2.23
C TYR A 8 -0.46 6.63 -2.14
N ASP A 9 -0.29 7.92 -2.33
CA ASP A 9 1.06 8.51 -2.30
C ASP A 9 1.71 8.35 -0.95
N LYS A 10 0.94 8.52 0.11
CA LYS A 10 1.46 8.36 1.45
C LYS A 10 1.89 6.93 1.71
N LEU A 11 1.12 6.00 1.21
CA LEU A 11 1.44 4.58 1.37
C LEU A 11 2.71 4.24 0.61
N ARG A 12 2.85 4.76 -0.60
CA ARG A 12 4.05 4.53 -1.40
C ARG A 12 5.28 5.07 -0.68
N GLY A 13 5.18 6.26 -0.13
CA GLY A 13 6.29 6.83 0.61
C GLY A 13 6.70 5.99 1.79
N ARG A 14 5.72 5.45 2.48
CA ARG A 14 6.00 4.60 3.64
C ARG A 14 6.71 3.32 3.22
N ILE A 15 6.27 2.73 2.11
CA ILE A 15 6.88 1.52 1.59
C ILE A 15 8.35 1.76 1.26
N ILE A 16 8.63 2.85 0.58
CA ILE A 16 10.00 3.17 0.18
C ILE A 16 10.85 3.48 1.40
N GLU A 17 10.28 4.17 2.37
CA GLU A 17 10.98 4.50 3.60
C GLU A 17 11.41 3.24 4.34
N LYS A 18 10.53 2.25 4.41
CA LYS A 18 10.81 1.05 5.19
C LYS A 18 11.57 -0.03 4.42
N TYR A 19 11.31 -0.16 3.15
CA TYR A 19 11.86 -1.28 2.37
C TYR A 19 12.73 -0.86 1.21
N GLY A 20 12.80 0.41 0.91
CA GLY A 20 13.69 0.92 -0.13
C GLY A 20 13.06 0.98 -1.50
N SER A 21 12.18 0.06 -1.83
CA SER A 21 11.50 0.05 -3.12
C SER A 21 10.24 -0.79 -3.03
N GLN A 22 9.36 -0.59 -3.99
CA GLN A 22 8.14 -1.38 -4.06
C GLN A 22 8.44 -2.83 -4.43
N GLU A 23 9.49 -3.04 -5.21
CA GLU A 23 9.90 -4.39 -5.58
C GLU A 23 10.29 -5.21 -4.36
N LYS A 24 11.07 -4.60 -3.49
CA LYS A 24 11.46 -5.25 -2.25
C LYS A 24 10.25 -5.59 -1.40
N TYR A 25 9.34 -4.66 -1.31
CA TYR A 25 8.14 -4.86 -0.52
C TYR A 25 7.28 -5.99 -1.09
N ALA A 26 7.19 -6.05 -2.42
CA ALA A 26 6.44 -7.13 -3.07
C ALA A 26 7.04 -8.48 -2.72
N GLU A 27 8.37 -8.55 -2.66
CA GLU A 27 9.06 -9.79 -2.26
C GLU A 27 8.66 -10.21 -0.86
N VAL A 28 8.64 -9.24 0.04
CA VAL A 28 8.27 -9.52 1.44
C VAL A 28 6.85 -10.04 1.51
N LEU A 29 5.97 -9.48 0.70
CA LEU A 29 4.57 -9.90 0.65
C LEU A 29 4.38 -11.23 -0.07
N GLY A 30 5.36 -11.62 -0.88
CA GLY A 30 5.23 -12.84 -1.66
C GLY A 30 4.35 -12.69 -2.88
N ILE A 31 4.26 -11.49 -3.43
CA ILE A 31 3.46 -11.23 -4.62
C ILE A 31 4.34 -10.60 -5.69
N SER A 32 3.84 -10.59 -6.93
CA SER A 32 4.58 -9.96 -8.01
C SER A 32 4.48 -8.45 -7.91
N THR A 33 5.44 -7.76 -8.53
CA THR A 33 5.37 -6.30 -8.58
C THR A 33 4.13 -5.83 -9.33
N ASN A 34 3.69 -6.63 -10.28
CA ASN A 34 2.48 -6.31 -11.04
C ASN A 34 1.26 -6.31 -10.15
N SER A 35 1.15 -7.31 -9.28
CA SER A 35 0.05 -7.38 -8.32
C SER A 35 0.08 -6.22 -7.36
N LEU A 36 1.28 -5.88 -6.89
CA LEU A 36 1.45 -4.74 -6.00
C LEU A 36 1.00 -3.45 -6.70
N SER A 37 1.42 -3.28 -7.94
CA SER A 37 1.10 -2.10 -8.71
C SER A 37 -0.42 -1.92 -8.86
N LYS A 38 -1.13 -3.02 -9.08
CA LYS A 38 -2.59 -2.96 -9.20
C LYS A 38 -3.22 -2.43 -7.93
N LYS A 39 -2.71 -2.85 -6.81
CA LYS A 39 -3.21 -2.35 -5.52
C LYS A 39 -2.88 -0.88 -5.34
N MET A 40 -1.68 -0.50 -5.71
CA MET A 40 -1.21 0.87 -5.53
C MET A 40 -1.89 1.86 -6.45
N THR A 41 -2.47 1.39 -7.54
CA THR A 41 -3.21 2.26 -8.45
C THR A 41 -4.72 2.20 -8.21
N GLY A 42 -5.14 1.39 -7.24
CA GLY A 42 -6.54 1.29 -6.90
C GLY A 42 -7.34 0.35 -7.77
N LYS A 43 -6.68 -0.39 -8.64
CA LYS A 43 -7.39 -1.29 -9.56
C LYS A 43 -8.08 -2.42 -8.84
N THR A 44 -7.39 -3.03 -7.88
CA THR A 44 -7.96 -4.16 -7.17
C THR A 44 -8.41 -3.84 -5.76
N GLY A 45 -7.97 -2.71 -5.23
CA GLY A 45 -8.34 -2.31 -3.88
C GLY A 45 -7.66 -3.14 -2.81
N PHE A 46 -7.98 -2.82 -1.57
CA PHE A 46 -7.42 -3.51 -0.40
C PHE A 46 -8.54 -4.19 0.37
N SER A 47 -8.38 -5.47 0.64
CA SER A 47 -9.28 -6.15 1.54
C SER A 47 -8.89 -5.82 2.97
N GLN A 48 -9.75 -6.13 3.91
CA GLN A 48 -9.46 -5.90 5.31
C GLN A 48 -8.21 -6.66 5.74
N LYS A 49 -8.06 -7.87 5.25
CA LYS A 49 -6.87 -8.67 5.50
C LYS A 49 -5.61 -8.00 4.98
N ASP A 50 -5.69 -7.44 3.78
CA ASP A 50 -4.57 -6.73 3.19
C ASP A 50 -4.16 -5.56 4.06
N ILE A 51 -5.13 -4.80 4.51
CA ILE A 51 -4.85 -3.61 5.31
C ILE A 51 -4.12 -3.98 6.59
N VAL A 52 -4.60 -5.00 7.28
CA VAL A 52 -3.99 -5.44 8.53
C VAL A 52 -2.56 -5.93 8.28
N LEU A 53 -2.38 -6.73 7.24
CA LEU A 53 -1.06 -7.26 6.91
C LEU A 53 -0.09 -6.15 6.54
N TRP A 54 -0.50 -5.29 5.64
CA TRP A 54 0.36 -4.21 5.18
C TRP A 54 0.69 -3.24 6.31
N ALA A 55 -0.31 -2.90 7.12
CA ALA A 55 -0.09 -2.00 8.23
C ALA A 55 0.91 -2.58 9.22
N GLY A 56 0.83 -3.87 9.46
CA GLY A 56 1.78 -4.53 10.35
C GLY A 56 3.20 -4.47 9.83
N LEU A 57 3.36 -4.70 8.53
CA LEU A 57 4.67 -4.66 7.90
C LEU A 57 5.25 -3.25 7.81
N LEU A 58 4.38 -2.26 7.75
CA LEU A 58 4.80 -0.88 7.60
C LEU A 58 4.74 -0.08 8.90
N ASN A 59 4.38 -0.74 10.00
CA ASN A 59 4.25 -0.09 11.31
C ASN A 59 3.27 1.08 11.26
N ILE A 60 2.13 0.84 10.64
CA ILE A 60 1.07 1.82 10.56
C ILE A 60 0.04 1.50 11.64
N ASN A 61 -0.27 2.48 12.48
CA ASN A 61 -1.25 2.30 13.53
C ASN A 61 -2.65 2.25 12.96
N GLU A 62 -3.52 1.55 13.66
CA GLU A 62 -4.92 1.44 13.27
C GLU A 62 -5.54 2.82 13.08
N SER A 63 -5.19 3.75 13.93
CA SER A 63 -5.73 5.11 13.86
C SER A 63 -5.31 5.83 12.58
N GLU A 64 -4.30 5.31 11.88
CA GLU A 64 -3.79 5.93 10.67
C GLU A 64 -4.20 5.19 9.40
N TYR A 65 -4.98 4.14 9.54
CA TYR A 65 -5.41 3.36 8.36
C TYR A 65 -6.07 4.26 7.32
N GLY A 66 -6.89 5.20 7.75
CA GLY A 66 -7.59 6.07 6.83
C GLY A 66 -6.65 6.91 5.98
N LYS A 67 -5.55 7.34 6.57
CA LYS A 67 -4.58 8.19 5.88
C LYS A 67 -3.87 7.44 4.78
N TYR A 68 -3.62 6.15 5.01
CA TYR A 68 -2.82 5.36 4.08
C TYR A 68 -3.65 4.56 3.10
N PHE A 69 -4.78 4.03 3.53
CA PHE A 69 -5.53 3.09 2.71
C PHE A 69 -6.86 3.61 2.19
N PHE A 70 -7.37 4.68 2.74
CA PHE A 70 -8.69 5.18 2.35
C PHE A 70 -8.67 6.62 1.87
N ASN A 71 -7.55 7.06 1.43
CA ASN A 71 -7.40 8.46 1.07
C ASN A 71 -7.96 8.81 -0.30
#